data_4bd1a89860667f4e01cb62b91864bf2e
#
_entry.id   4bd1a89860667f4e01cb62b91864bf2e
#
_cell.length_a   1.000
_cell.length_b   1.000
_cell.length_c   1.000
_cell.angle_alpha   90.00
_cell.angle_beta   90.00
_cell.angle_gamma   90.00
#
_symmetry.space_group_name_H-M   'P 1'
#
loop_
_entity.id
_entity.type
_entity.pdbx_description
1 polymer ?
#
loop_
_entity_poly.entity_id
_entity_poly.type
_entity_poly.pdbx_seq_one_letter_code
_entity_poly.pdbx_strand_id
1 'polypeptide(L)'
;MKTLRKMNGNKYLFYLLVAGIFGIMFLLNHYTFYAADDYSYMNSFATHKKIQTVWDIFPSMYAHAKGMNGRLVAHFFVQLFLLLPSGIFDVVNAVIFTMLILILYRYLFWNKKRNALALVSIFGLVWYFAPAFGQTMLWLDGSCNYLWGCTFSLYYLYPFMKLAKNEKVMEGKIQKILFLVAGFAMGDYLETASFGTIVLAVLLLAYHRWMKKEKFPVWGMGSVLTMLAGFLFMMTAPGTLKNKVATSGLHGYVDNFINAMDLYVEHLLILLLILIVLIVCSVIL
;
A
#
# COMPACT_ATOMS: atom_id res chain seq x y z
N MET A 1 36.82 -21.90 -3.38
CA MET A 1 36.22 -21.58 -4.69
C MET A 1 34.78 -22.08 -4.87
N LYS A 2 34.41 -23.33 -4.56
CA LYS A 2 33.01 -23.82 -4.69
C LYS A 2 31.98 -23.03 -3.88
N THR A 3 32.31 -22.60 -2.66
CA THR A 3 31.40 -21.83 -1.77
C THR A 3 31.13 -20.40 -2.27
N LEU A 4 32.16 -19.73 -2.82
CA LEU A 4 31.99 -18.38 -3.41
C LEU A 4 31.18 -18.42 -4.70
N ARG A 5 31.33 -19.48 -5.51
CA ARG A 5 30.55 -19.68 -6.75
C ARG A 5 29.08 -19.97 -6.47
N LYS A 6 28.76 -20.70 -5.36
CA LYS A 6 27.39 -20.97 -4.89
C LYS A 6 26.74 -19.71 -4.32
N MET A 7 27.50 -18.85 -3.62
CA MET A 7 27.01 -17.56 -3.11
C MET A 7 26.67 -16.56 -4.22
N ASN A 8 27.48 -16.48 -5.29
CA ASN A 8 27.20 -15.63 -6.45
C ASN A 8 25.99 -16.12 -7.24
N GLY A 9 25.85 -17.43 -7.45
CA GLY A 9 24.70 -18.01 -8.15
C GLY A 9 23.36 -17.69 -7.50
N ASN A 10 23.28 -17.68 -6.17
CA ASN A 10 22.06 -17.35 -5.44
C ASN A 10 21.67 -15.85 -5.56
N LYS A 11 22.67 -14.96 -5.71
CA LYS A 11 22.43 -13.53 -5.95
C LYS A 11 21.85 -13.28 -7.35
N TYR A 12 22.38 -13.90 -8.37
CA TYR A 12 21.89 -13.76 -9.75
C TYR A 12 20.47 -14.34 -9.89
N LEU A 13 20.23 -15.52 -9.31
CA LEU A 13 18.91 -16.12 -9.29
C LEU A 13 17.88 -15.21 -8.61
N PHE A 14 18.24 -14.58 -7.49
CA PHE A 14 17.34 -13.64 -6.80
C PHE A 14 16.91 -12.49 -7.72
N TYR A 15 17.84 -11.85 -8.44
CA TYR A 15 17.51 -10.76 -9.35
C TYR A 15 16.75 -11.22 -10.60
N LEU A 16 17.07 -12.42 -11.10
CA LEU A 16 16.31 -13.01 -12.19
C LEU A 16 14.85 -13.24 -11.80
N LEU A 17 14.61 -13.72 -10.59
CA LEU A 17 13.27 -13.90 -10.07
C LEU A 17 12.53 -12.57 -9.86
N VAL A 18 13.21 -11.52 -9.38
CA VAL A 18 12.62 -10.16 -9.30
C VAL A 18 12.20 -9.68 -10.69
N ALA A 19 13.06 -9.85 -11.70
CA ALA A 19 12.72 -9.51 -13.09
C ALA A 19 11.58 -10.39 -13.64
N GLY A 20 11.52 -11.67 -13.25
CA GLY A 20 10.44 -12.57 -13.61
C GLY A 20 9.10 -12.15 -13.01
N ILE A 21 9.08 -11.76 -11.73
CA ILE A 21 7.87 -11.23 -11.04
C ILE A 21 7.38 -9.97 -11.76
N PHE A 22 8.28 -9.03 -12.04
CA PHE A 22 7.96 -7.84 -12.83
C PHE A 22 7.37 -8.20 -14.20
N GLY A 23 8.03 -9.11 -14.94
CA GLY A 23 7.59 -9.54 -16.27
C GLY A 23 6.19 -10.17 -16.25
N ILE A 24 5.91 -11.05 -15.29
CA ILE A 24 4.58 -11.66 -15.11
C ILE A 24 3.53 -10.57 -14.88
N MET A 25 3.79 -9.64 -13.96
CA MET A 25 2.84 -8.57 -13.63
C MET A 25 2.65 -7.61 -14.80
N PHE A 26 3.72 -7.28 -15.53
CA PHE A 26 3.63 -6.46 -16.74
C PHE A 26 2.73 -7.11 -17.80
N LEU A 27 2.93 -8.40 -18.08
CA LEU A 27 2.09 -9.13 -19.04
C LEU A 27 0.63 -9.17 -18.60
N LEU A 28 0.36 -9.44 -17.33
CA LEU A 28 -1.01 -9.46 -16.81
C LEU A 28 -1.68 -8.09 -16.91
N ASN A 29 -0.98 -7.01 -16.56
CA ASN A 29 -1.50 -5.65 -16.72
C ASN A 29 -1.80 -5.33 -18.18
N HIS A 30 -0.89 -5.69 -19.10
CA HIS A 30 -1.04 -5.44 -20.53
C HIS A 30 -2.29 -6.09 -21.14
N TYR A 31 -2.70 -7.25 -20.62
CA TYR A 31 -3.91 -7.95 -21.03
C TYR A 31 -5.14 -7.63 -20.16
N THR A 32 -5.01 -6.73 -19.19
CA THR A 32 -6.14 -6.27 -18.37
C THR A 32 -6.76 -5.03 -19.00
N PHE A 33 -8.05 -5.11 -19.35
CA PHE A 33 -8.78 -4.01 -19.96
C PHE A 33 -9.37 -3.08 -18.89
N TYR A 34 -9.69 -1.85 -19.29
CA TYR A 34 -10.47 -0.93 -18.48
C TYR A 34 -11.85 -1.53 -18.16
N ALA A 35 -12.30 -1.36 -16.92
CA ALA A 35 -13.55 -1.92 -16.45
C ALA A 35 -14.25 -0.98 -15.46
N ALA A 36 -15.55 -1.17 -15.30
CA ALA A 36 -16.37 -0.52 -14.27
C ALA A 36 -16.10 1.00 -14.13
N ASP A 37 -15.57 1.42 -12.98
CA ASP A 37 -15.38 2.81 -12.62
C ASP A 37 -14.32 3.54 -13.47
N ASP A 38 -13.39 2.82 -14.13
CA ASP A 38 -12.40 3.43 -15.01
C ASP A 38 -13.06 4.36 -16.04
N TYR A 39 -14.19 3.93 -16.65
CA TYR A 39 -14.92 4.74 -17.62
C TYR A 39 -15.50 6.03 -17.05
N SER A 40 -15.91 6.01 -15.80
CA SER A 40 -16.39 7.19 -15.08
C SER A 40 -15.24 8.14 -14.76
N TYR A 41 -14.10 7.60 -14.33
CA TYR A 41 -12.90 8.36 -13.98
C TYR A 41 -12.17 8.97 -15.19
N MET A 42 -12.44 8.50 -16.42
CA MET A 42 -11.97 9.17 -17.64
C MET A 42 -12.54 10.57 -17.80
N ASN A 43 -13.65 10.89 -17.11
CA ASN A 43 -14.32 12.18 -17.19
C ASN A 43 -14.13 12.97 -15.90
N SER A 44 -14.10 14.30 -16.03
CA SER A 44 -14.05 15.20 -14.89
C SER A 44 -15.39 15.19 -14.14
N PHE A 45 -15.35 14.95 -12.83
CA PHE A 45 -16.53 15.06 -11.96
C PHE A 45 -17.06 16.50 -11.83
N ALA A 46 -16.25 17.50 -12.20
CA ALA A 46 -16.66 18.91 -12.18
C ALA A 46 -17.40 19.33 -13.45
N THR A 47 -16.93 18.85 -14.61
CA THR A 47 -17.43 19.31 -15.93
C THR A 47 -18.17 18.24 -16.73
N HIS A 48 -18.10 16.97 -16.28
CA HIS A 48 -18.61 15.79 -17.00
C HIS A 48 -18.02 15.58 -18.39
N LYS A 49 -16.92 16.28 -18.71
CA LYS A 49 -16.19 16.15 -19.99
C LYS A 49 -14.94 15.30 -19.77
N LYS A 50 -14.48 14.65 -20.85
CA LYS A 50 -13.24 13.86 -20.82
C LYS A 50 -12.07 14.72 -20.36
N ILE A 51 -11.26 14.20 -19.43
CA ILE A 51 -10.03 14.82 -18.95
C ILE A 51 -9.01 14.83 -20.08
N GLN A 52 -8.43 15.99 -20.36
CA GLN A 52 -7.47 16.20 -21.45
C GLN A 52 -6.08 16.58 -20.93
N THR A 53 -6.02 17.19 -19.75
CA THR A 53 -4.77 17.65 -19.13
C THR A 53 -4.72 17.27 -17.65
N VAL A 54 -3.51 17.24 -17.08
CA VAL A 54 -3.31 17.02 -15.64
C VAL A 54 -4.03 18.11 -14.81
N TRP A 55 -4.16 19.31 -15.34
CA TRP A 55 -4.83 20.42 -14.65
C TRP A 55 -6.33 20.22 -14.50
N ASP A 56 -6.96 19.45 -15.38
CA ASP A 56 -8.39 19.10 -15.28
C ASP A 56 -8.67 18.15 -14.10
N ILE A 57 -7.65 17.42 -13.63
CA ILE A 57 -7.78 16.49 -12.53
C ILE A 57 -8.07 17.23 -11.21
N PHE A 58 -7.46 18.38 -10.95
CA PHE A 58 -7.64 19.10 -9.68
C PHE A 58 -9.10 19.54 -9.42
N PRO A 59 -9.77 20.24 -10.32
CA PRO A 59 -11.20 20.56 -10.13
C PRO A 59 -12.07 19.30 -10.11
N SER A 60 -11.71 18.25 -10.85
CA SER A 60 -12.39 16.97 -10.81
C SER A 60 -12.30 16.33 -9.42
N MET A 61 -11.11 16.27 -8.80
CA MET A 61 -10.94 15.74 -7.47
C MET A 61 -11.68 16.53 -6.40
N TYR A 62 -11.72 17.86 -6.54
CA TYR A 62 -12.53 18.70 -5.64
C TYR A 62 -14.03 18.38 -5.72
N ALA A 63 -14.56 18.21 -6.93
CA ALA A 63 -15.95 17.81 -7.14
C ALA A 63 -16.23 16.39 -6.65
N HIS A 64 -15.27 15.47 -6.86
CA HIS A 64 -15.31 14.09 -6.35
C HIS A 64 -15.40 14.04 -4.82
N ALA A 65 -14.57 14.83 -4.11
CA ALA A 65 -14.63 14.91 -2.65
C ALA A 65 -15.97 15.43 -2.12
N LYS A 66 -16.64 16.29 -2.88
CA LYS A 66 -17.97 16.79 -2.53
C LYS A 66 -19.11 15.81 -2.78
N GLY A 67 -18.99 14.99 -3.81
CA GLY A 67 -20.07 14.13 -4.30
C GLY A 67 -19.92 12.65 -3.98
N MET A 68 -18.68 12.14 -3.92
CA MET A 68 -18.39 10.72 -3.85
C MET A 68 -17.66 10.33 -2.54
N ASN A 69 -16.36 10.57 -2.46
CA ASN A 69 -15.55 10.28 -1.27
C ASN A 69 -14.27 11.13 -1.26
N GLY A 70 -13.58 11.13 -0.09
CA GLY A 70 -12.41 11.96 0.15
C GLY A 70 -11.06 11.35 -0.23
N ARG A 71 -10.99 10.22 -0.93
CA ARG A 71 -9.71 9.56 -1.32
C ARG A 71 -9.02 10.29 -2.46
N LEU A 72 -8.56 11.52 -2.23
CA LEU A 72 -8.07 12.38 -3.31
C LEU A 72 -6.77 11.85 -3.92
N VAL A 73 -5.86 11.32 -3.09
CA VAL A 73 -4.55 10.84 -3.56
C VAL A 73 -4.71 9.61 -4.47
N ALA A 74 -5.49 8.62 -4.05
CA ALA A 74 -5.71 7.41 -4.85
C ALA A 74 -6.39 7.74 -6.18
N HIS A 75 -7.47 8.51 -6.16
CA HIS A 75 -8.23 8.83 -7.37
C HIS A 75 -7.54 9.86 -8.27
N PHE A 76 -6.64 10.68 -7.72
CA PHE A 76 -5.73 11.48 -8.56
C PHE A 76 -4.86 10.57 -9.43
N PHE A 77 -4.29 9.51 -8.88
CA PHE A 77 -3.52 8.54 -9.67
C PHE A 77 -4.41 7.81 -10.68
N VAL A 78 -5.63 7.42 -10.31
CA VAL A 78 -6.58 6.81 -11.25
C VAL A 78 -6.77 7.70 -12.47
N GLN A 79 -7.16 8.97 -12.28
CA GLN A 79 -7.38 9.91 -13.40
C GLN A 79 -6.10 10.22 -14.17
N LEU A 80 -4.95 10.30 -13.48
CA LEU A 80 -3.66 10.52 -14.12
C LEU A 80 -3.31 9.38 -15.08
N PHE A 81 -3.47 8.13 -14.65
CA PHE A 81 -3.11 6.98 -15.49
C PHE A 81 -4.15 6.68 -16.57
N LEU A 82 -5.41 7.09 -16.40
CA LEU A 82 -6.41 7.07 -17.45
C LEU A 82 -6.20 8.17 -18.51
N LEU A 83 -5.51 9.25 -18.14
CA LEU A 83 -5.08 10.30 -19.08
C LEU A 83 -3.87 9.88 -19.93
N LEU A 84 -2.96 9.06 -19.35
CA LEU A 84 -1.74 8.62 -20.00
C LEU A 84 -1.98 7.39 -20.91
N PRO A 85 -1.06 7.08 -21.85
CA PRO A 85 -1.11 5.82 -22.58
C PRO A 85 -1.09 4.61 -21.64
N SER A 86 -1.95 3.60 -21.89
CA SER A 86 -2.15 2.43 -21.00
C SER A 86 -0.86 1.69 -20.66
N GLY A 87 0.07 1.57 -21.61
CA GLY A 87 1.36 0.90 -21.38
C GLY A 87 2.22 1.55 -20.28
N ILE A 88 1.98 2.84 -19.95
CA ILE A 88 2.66 3.48 -18.82
C ILE A 88 2.14 2.92 -17.50
N PHE A 89 0.82 2.75 -17.38
CA PHE A 89 0.21 2.11 -16.23
C PHE A 89 0.70 0.67 -16.07
N ASP A 90 0.76 -0.11 -17.16
CA ASP A 90 1.21 -1.50 -17.14
C ASP A 90 2.60 -1.64 -16.50
N VAL A 91 3.53 -0.78 -16.91
CA VAL A 91 4.90 -0.75 -16.37
C VAL A 91 4.90 -0.31 -14.89
N VAL A 92 4.22 0.80 -14.58
CA VAL A 92 4.25 1.38 -13.23
C VAL A 92 3.57 0.44 -12.23
N ASN A 93 2.43 -0.16 -12.58
CA ASN A 93 1.73 -1.09 -11.72
C ASN A 93 2.55 -2.36 -11.45
N ALA A 94 3.22 -2.90 -12.48
CA ALA A 94 4.16 -4.03 -12.34
C ALA A 94 5.35 -3.69 -11.43
N VAL A 95 5.89 -2.46 -11.52
CA VAL A 95 6.93 -1.97 -10.61
C VAL A 95 6.41 -1.93 -9.18
N ILE A 96 5.23 -1.34 -8.94
CA ILE A 96 4.65 -1.20 -7.60
C ILE A 96 4.36 -2.57 -6.97
N PHE A 97 3.84 -3.53 -7.74
CA PHE A 97 3.68 -4.90 -7.25
C PHE A 97 5.04 -5.54 -6.88
N THR A 98 6.05 -5.36 -7.74
CA THR A 98 7.40 -5.84 -7.45
C THR A 98 7.97 -5.19 -6.18
N MET A 99 7.72 -3.90 -5.99
CA MET A 99 8.08 -3.17 -4.77
C MET A 99 7.36 -3.75 -3.54
N LEU A 100 6.07 -4.13 -3.65
CA LEU A 100 5.35 -4.80 -2.57
C LEU A 100 6.07 -6.08 -2.14
N ILE A 101 6.42 -6.95 -3.09
CA ILE A 101 7.14 -8.19 -2.79
C ILE A 101 8.51 -7.91 -2.13
N LEU A 102 9.23 -6.92 -2.64
CA LEU A 102 10.54 -6.56 -2.11
C LEU A 102 10.47 -5.95 -0.71
N ILE A 103 9.48 -5.13 -0.41
CA ILE A 103 9.33 -4.55 0.94
C ILE A 103 8.91 -5.61 1.95
N LEU A 104 8.00 -6.52 1.59
CA LEU A 104 7.64 -7.67 2.43
C LEU A 104 8.85 -8.55 2.69
N TYR A 105 9.63 -8.87 1.64
CA TYR A 105 10.88 -9.58 1.78
C TYR A 105 11.83 -8.86 2.75
N ARG A 106 11.98 -7.53 2.63
CA ARG A 106 12.85 -6.72 3.48
C ARG A 106 12.42 -6.76 4.94
N TYR A 107 11.13 -6.74 5.22
CA TYR A 107 10.60 -6.83 6.59
C TYR A 107 10.87 -8.21 7.22
N LEU A 108 10.65 -9.29 6.49
CA LEU A 108 10.82 -10.65 6.98
C LEU A 108 12.29 -11.05 7.10
N PHE A 109 13.13 -10.64 6.15
CA PHE A 109 14.56 -11.00 6.08
C PHE A 109 15.48 -9.80 6.32
N TRP A 110 15.21 -9.05 7.37
CA TRP A 110 15.96 -7.85 7.72
C TRP A 110 17.45 -8.17 7.93
N ASN A 111 18.32 -7.50 7.12
CA ASN A 111 19.79 -7.71 7.16
C ASN A 111 20.26 -9.16 6.93
N LYS A 112 19.39 -10.06 6.45
CA LYS A 112 19.77 -11.43 6.05
C LYS A 112 20.31 -11.48 4.64
N LYS A 113 21.05 -12.56 4.32
CA LYS A 113 21.49 -12.83 2.93
C LYS A 113 20.29 -13.06 2.02
N ARG A 114 20.43 -12.69 0.74
CA ARG A 114 19.37 -12.90 -0.24
C ARG A 114 19.04 -14.37 -0.39
N ASN A 115 17.75 -14.69 -0.28
CA ASN A 115 17.21 -16.03 -0.39
C ASN A 115 16.16 -16.06 -1.51
N ALA A 116 16.45 -16.74 -2.60
CA ALA A 116 15.59 -16.86 -3.76
C ALA A 116 14.30 -17.63 -3.45
N LEU A 117 14.38 -18.69 -2.64
CA LEU A 117 13.20 -19.47 -2.23
C LEU A 117 12.22 -18.62 -1.41
N ALA A 118 12.74 -17.85 -0.45
CA ALA A 118 11.92 -16.94 0.36
C ALA A 118 11.22 -15.88 -0.51
N LEU A 119 11.90 -15.33 -1.53
CA LEU A 119 11.29 -14.37 -2.45
C LEU A 119 10.12 -15.00 -3.22
N VAL A 120 10.30 -16.19 -3.78
CA VAL A 120 9.25 -16.92 -4.53
C VAL A 120 8.09 -17.31 -3.59
N SER A 121 8.39 -17.72 -2.35
CA SER A 121 7.36 -18.05 -1.37
C SER A 121 6.50 -16.82 -1.04
N ILE A 122 7.11 -15.65 -0.82
CA ILE A 122 6.36 -14.39 -0.57
C ILE A 122 5.50 -14.05 -1.79
N PHE A 123 6.04 -14.12 -3.00
CA PHE A 123 5.28 -13.89 -4.22
C PHE A 123 4.10 -14.87 -4.33
N GLY A 124 4.32 -16.16 -4.14
CA GLY A 124 3.27 -17.19 -4.20
C GLY A 124 2.18 -16.99 -3.14
N LEU A 125 2.56 -16.59 -1.91
CA LEU A 125 1.62 -16.27 -0.85
C LEU A 125 0.77 -15.03 -1.19
N VAL A 126 1.39 -13.95 -1.66
CA VAL A 126 0.64 -12.75 -2.10
C VAL A 126 -0.27 -13.09 -3.28
N TRP A 127 0.22 -13.86 -4.25
CA TRP A 127 -0.58 -14.31 -5.40
C TRP A 127 -1.83 -15.08 -4.99
N TYR A 128 -1.67 -16.02 -4.06
CA TYR A 128 -2.76 -16.93 -3.67
C TYR A 128 -3.74 -16.29 -2.68
N PHE A 129 -3.23 -15.49 -1.73
CA PHE A 129 -4.05 -14.94 -0.64
C PHE A 129 -4.53 -13.50 -0.87
N ALA A 130 -4.06 -12.79 -1.89
CA ALA A 130 -4.61 -11.47 -2.20
C ALA A 130 -6.09 -11.61 -2.60
N PRO A 131 -7.02 -10.99 -1.87
CA PRO A 131 -8.43 -11.12 -2.18
C PRO A 131 -8.74 -10.51 -3.55
N ALA A 132 -9.51 -11.22 -4.37
CA ALA A 132 -9.92 -10.77 -5.70
C ALA A 132 -8.72 -10.20 -6.49
N PHE A 133 -7.66 -10.99 -6.69
CA PHE A 133 -6.36 -10.56 -7.24
C PHE A 133 -6.49 -9.67 -8.48
N GLY A 134 -7.35 -10.04 -9.44
CA GLY A 134 -7.58 -9.24 -10.64
C GLY A 134 -8.10 -7.83 -10.33
N GLN A 135 -9.00 -7.71 -9.37
CA GLN A 135 -9.61 -6.43 -8.99
C GLN A 135 -8.68 -5.56 -8.15
N THR A 136 -7.86 -6.15 -7.27
CA THR A 136 -7.03 -5.40 -6.33
C THR A 136 -5.61 -5.16 -6.83
N MET A 137 -5.11 -5.99 -7.76
CA MET A 137 -3.72 -5.95 -8.21
C MET A 137 -3.54 -5.56 -9.68
N LEU A 138 -4.57 -5.72 -10.53
CA LEU A 138 -4.45 -5.50 -11.99
C LEU A 138 -5.39 -4.42 -12.52
N TRP A 139 -6.67 -4.42 -12.11
CA TRP A 139 -7.63 -3.41 -12.52
C TRP A 139 -7.16 -2.01 -12.10
N LEU A 140 -7.18 -1.02 -13.01
CA LEU A 140 -6.52 0.27 -12.82
C LEU A 140 -7.02 0.99 -11.56
N ASP A 141 -8.33 1.23 -11.44
CA ASP A 141 -8.88 1.89 -10.25
C ASP A 141 -8.60 1.07 -8.98
N GLY A 142 -8.85 -0.23 -9.03
CA GLY A 142 -8.63 -1.11 -7.89
C GLY A 142 -7.17 -1.17 -7.45
N SER A 143 -6.22 -1.30 -8.37
CA SER A 143 -4.79 -1.35 -8.00
C SER A 143 -4.27 -0.01 -7.48
N CYS A 144 -4.69 1.11 -8.05
CA CYS A 144 -4.36 2.44 -7.49
C CYS A 144 -4.88 2.60 -6.05
N ASN A 145 -6.04 2.06 -5.73
CA ASN A 145 -6.59 2.10 -4.37
C ASN A 145 -5.91 1.08 -3.44
N TYR A 146 -5.87 -0.20 -3.81
CA TYR A 146 -5.51 -1.28 -2.89
C TYR A 146 -4.03 -1.66 -2.95
N LEU A 147 -3.50 -2.05 -4.12
CA LEU A 147 -2.10 -2.43 -4.26
C LEU A 147 -1.16 -1.27 -3.90
N TRP A 148 -1.41 -0.08 -4.48
CA TRP A 148 -0.56 1.07 -4.25
C TRP A 148 -0.68 1.57 -2.81
N GLY A 149 -1.91 1.64 -2.27
CA GLY A 149 -2.15 2.01 -0.88
C GLY A 149 -1.39 1.11 0.10
N CYS A 150 -1.47 -0.21 -0.08
CA CYS A 150 -0.74 -1.18 0.74
C CYS A 150 0.79 -1.01 0.58
N THR A 151 1.28 -0.91 -0.66
CA THR A 151 2.71 -0.78 -0.94
C THR A 151 3.27 0.49 -0.33
N PHE A 152 2.64 1.63 -0.57
CA PHE A 152 3.10 2.92 -0.04
C PHE A 152 3.02 2.97 1.49
N SER A 153 1.99 2.38 2.11
CA SER A 153 1.91 2.22 3.56
C SER A 153 3.11 1.49 4.14
N LEU A 154 3.48 0.36 3.54
CA LEU A 154 4.64 -0.40 3.98
C LEU A 154 5.94 0.40 3.80
N TYR A 155 6.14 1.07 2.66
CA TYR A 155 7.32 1.92 2.48
C TYR A 155 7.33 3.12 3.43
N TYR A 156 6.17 3.69 3.73
CA TYR A 156 6.06 4.78 4.70
C TYR A 156 6.40 4.33 6.13
N LEU A 157 6.04 3.10 6.50
CA LEU A 157 6.40 2.50 7.80
C LEU A 157 7.88 2.11 7.90
N TYR A 158 8.61 2.03 6.79
CA TYR A 158 9.99 1.56 6.80
C TYR A 158 10.94 2.37 7.71
N PRO A 159 10.90 3.72 7.78
CA PRO A 159 11.67 4.50 8.74
C PRO A 159 11.34 4.18 10.21
N PHE A 160 10.09 3.90 10.54
CA PHE A 160 9.69 3.49 11.90
C PHE A 160 10.24 2.11 12.25
N MET A 161 10.27 1.18 11.30
CA MET A 161 10.90 -0.12 11.49
C MET A 161 12.41 -0.02 11.68
N LYS A 162 13.10 0.86 10.94
CA LYS A 162 14.51 1.16 11.15
C LYS A 162 14.75 1.70 12.57
N LEU A 163 13.91 2.65 13.00
CA LEU A 163 13.95 3.20 14.34
C LEU A 163 13.80 2.12 15.41
N ALA A 164 12.82 1.23 15.26
CA ALA A 164 12.60 0.10 16.19
C ALA A 164 13.79 -0.87 16.25
N LYS A 165 14.62 -0.92 15.18
CA LYS A 165 15.84 -1.73 15.10
C LYS A 165 17.11 -0.96 15.47
N ASN A 166 16.99 0.26 16.01
CA ASN A 166 18.10 1.16 16.39
C ASN A 166 19.02 1.50 15.18
N GLU A 167 18.47 1.50 13.98
CA GLU A 167 19.21 1.96 12.81
C GLU A 167 19.03 3.47 12.62
N LYS A 168 20.03 4.11 12.01
CA LYS A 168 19.95 5.52 11.65
C LYS A 168 18.79 5.75 10.68
N VAL A 169 17.99 6.76 10.98
CA VAL A 169 16.84 7.18 10.19
C VAL A 169 17.13 8.57 9.62
N MET A 170 16.14 9.29 9.17
CA MET A 170 16.26 10.62 8.55
C MET A 170 17.10 11.61 9.35
N GLU A 171 18.23 12.03 8.80
CA GLU A 171 19.10 13.06 9.40
C GLU A 171 18.84 14.46 8.78
N GLY A 172 18.51 14.52 7.49
CA GLY A 172 18.31 15.75 6.74
C GLY A 172 16.98 16.46 7.05
N LYS A 173 17.00 17.81 7.13
CA LYS A 173 15.78 18.62 7.32
C LYS A 173 14.79 18.44 6.17
N ILE A 174 15.26 18.46 4.93
CA ILE A 174 14.41 18.29 3.73
C ILE A 174 13.73 16.92 3.74
N GLN A 175 14.47 15.84 4.08
CA GLN A 175 13.89 14.50 4.19
C GLN A 175 12.74 14.45 5.20
N LYS A 176 12.91 15.11 6.36
CA LYS A 176 11.86 15.20 7.39
C LYS A 176 10.63 15.94 6.88
N ILE A 177 10.81 17.08 6.21
CA ILE A 177 9.71 17.87 5.65
C ILE A 177 8.96 17.05 4.59
N LEU A 178 9.67 16.43 3.64
CA LEU A 178 9.05 15.60 2.61
C LEU A 178 8.31 14.40 3.22
N PHE A 179 8.85 13.83 4.30
CA PHE A 179 8.19 12.74 5.01
C PHE A 179 6.90 13.17 5.72
N LEU A 180 6.87 14.39 6.28
CA LEU A 180 5.65 14.96 6.86
C LEU A 180 4.59 15.22 5.78
N VAL A 181 4.98 15.77 4.62
CA VAL A 181 4.06 15.96 3.48
C VAL A 181 3.53 14.61 2.97
N ALA A 182 4.40 13.63 2.81
CA ALA A 182 4.01 12.27 2.46
C ALA A 182 3.07 11.65 3.51
N GLY A 183 3.22 12.01 4.79
CA GLY A 183 2.32 11.61 5.87
C GLY A 183 0.88 12.05 5.63
N PHE A 184 0.67 13.31 5.25
CA PHE A 184 -0.66 13.79 4.91
C PHE A 184 -1.25 13.02 3.72
N ALA A 185 -0.47 12.83 2.65
CA ALA A 185 -0.91 12.06 1.49
C ALA A 185 -1.24 10.59 1.83
N MET A 186 -0.46 9.96 2.72
CA MET A 186 -0.75 8.60 3.19
C MET A 186 -2.00 8.54 4.08
N GLY A 187 -2.30 9.60 4.83
CA GLY A 187 -3.54 9.75 5.58
C GLY A 187 -4.77 9.86 4.66
N ASP A 188 -4.64 10.59 3.55
CA ASP A 188 -5.69 10.83 2.55
C ASP A 188 -5.73 9.76 1.43
N TYR A 189 -5.23 8.56 1.66
CA TYR A 189 -5.09 7.58 0.58
C TYR A 189 -6.30 6.63 0.48
N LEU A 190 -6.50 5.81 1.49
CA LEU A 190 -7.56 4.80 1.58
C LEU A 190 -7.85 4.53 3.06
N GLU A 191 -9.11 4.49 3.48
CA GLU A 191 -9.52 4.44 4.89
C GLU A 191 -8.79 3.34 5.68
N THR A 192 -8.83 2.11 5.17
CA THR A 192 -8.23 0.95 5.85
C THR A 192 -6.71 0.99 5.87
N ALA A 193 -6.09 1.35 4.75
CA ALA A 193 -4.64 1.46 4.64
C ALA A 193 -4.09 2.60 5.51
N SER A 194 -4.73 3.77 5.48
CA SER A 194 -4.36 4.95 6.27
C SER A 194 -4.49 4.69 7.77
N PHE A 195 -5.63 4.15 8.21
CA PHE A 195 -5.86 3.80 9.61
C PHE A 195 -4.85 2.75 10.10
N GLY A 196 -4.66 1.67 9.35
CA GLY A 196 -3.68 0.63 9.68
C GLY A 196 -2.25 1.19 9.77
N THR A 197 -1.87 2.09 8.86
CA THR A 197 -0.55 2.75 8.86
C THR A 197 -0.36 3.62 10.09
N ILE A 198 -1.38 4.43 10.48
CA ILE A 198 -1.36 5.26 11.69
C ILE A 198 -1.17 4.38 12.93
N VAL A 199 -1.99 3.32 13.07
CA VAL A 199 -1.90 2.40 14.22
C VAL A 199 -0.53 1.76 14.32
N LEU A 200 0.00 1.22 13.21
CA LEU A 200 1.33 0.60 13.21
C LEU A 200 2.44 1.60 13.50
N ALA A 201 2.38 2.83 12.97
CA ALA A 201 3.35 3.88 13.27
C ALA A 201 3.34 4.23 14.77
N VAL A 202 2.14 4.37 15.37
CA VAL A 202 1.99 4.64 16.81
C VAL A 202 2.54 3.48 17.63
N LEU A 203 2.24 2.22 17.29
CA LEU A 203 2.77 1.04 17.98
C LEU A 203 4.30 0.95 17.91
N LEU A 204 4.89 1.25 16.75
CA LEU A 204 6.35 1.27 16.58
C LEU A 204 7.02 2.39 17.38
N LEU A 205 6.40 3.57 17.46
CA LEU A 205 6.87 4.67 18.31
C LEU A 205 6.73 4.31 19.80
N ALA A 206 5.62 3.70 20.21
CA ALA A 206 5.39 3.23 21.55
C ALA A 206 6.42 2.16 21.95
N TYR A 207 6.69 1.20 21.06
CA TYR A 207 7.76 0.21 21.24
C TYR A 207 9.12 0.88 21.45
N HIS A 208 9.47 1.85 20.60
CA HIS A 208 10.72 2.60 20.72
C HIS A 208 10.81 3.34 22.06
N ARG A 209 9.73 3.98 22.50
CA ARG A 209 9.71 4.75 23.77
C ARG A 209 9.79 3.88 24.99
N TRP A 210 9.01 2.80 25.05
CA TRP A 210 8.87 2.00 26.28
C TRP A 210 9.85 0.84 26.35
N MET A 211 10.05 0.12 25.26
CA MET A 211 10.96 -1.04 25.25
C MET A 211 12.42 -0.63 25.07
N LYS A 212 12.70 0.39 24.27
CA LYS A 212 14.04 0.90 24.03
C LYS A 212 14.43 2.03 25.00
N LYS A 213 13.48 2.58 25.75
CA LYS A 213 13.65 3.70 26.71
C LYS A 213 14.21 4.97 26.03
N GLU A 214 14.04 5.12 24.72
CA GLU A 214 14.48 6.25 23.93
C GLU A 214 13.40 7.33 23.84
N LYS A 215 13.77 8.59 23.57
CA LYS A 215 12.80 9.68 23.38
C LYS A 215 12.07 9.54 22.07
N PHE A 216 10.82 9.99 22.02
CA PHE A 216 10.09 10.09 20.76
C PHE A 216 10.83 11.00 19.76
N PRO A 217 11.12 10.54 18.55
CA PRO A 217 11.69 11.41 17.53
C PRO A 217 10.63 12.39 17.03
N VAL A 218 11.01 13.68 16.95
CA VAL A 218 10.09 14.76 16.53
C VAL A 218 9.49 14.49 15.15
N TRP A 219 10.30 13.98 14.20
CA TRP A 219 9.81 13.61 12.88
C TRP A 219 8.77 12.50 12.93
N GLY A 220 8.90 11.52 13.84
CA GLY A 220 7.97 10.41 13.98
C GLY A 220 6.62 10.85 14.54
N MET A 221 6.62 11.69 15.58
CA MET A 221 5.38 12.28 16.12
C MET A 221 4.71 13.19 15.08
N GLY A 222 5.49 14.08 14.45
CA GLY A 222 4.99 14.97 13.41
C GLY A 222 4.36 14.22 12.25
N SER A 223 4.94 13.10 11.82
CA SER A 223 4.41 12.29 10.72
C SER A 223 3.09 11.57 11.09
N VAL A 224 2.95 11.10 12.33
CA VAL A 224 1.66 10.56 12.82
C VAL A 224 0.58 11.65 12.82
N LEU A 225 0.93 12.87 13.26
CA LEU A 225 -0.02 13.98 13.25
C LEU A 225 -0.43 14.39 11.83
N THR A 226 0.51 14.42 10.87
CA THR A 226 0.16 14.73 9.48
C THR A 226 -0.64 13.62 8.82
N MET A 227 -0.37 12.33 9.10
CA MET A 227 -1.21 11.23 8.65
C MET A 227 -2.62 11.34 9.24
N LEU A 228 -2.74 11.65 10.54
CA LEU A 228 -4.05 11.82 11.18
C LEU A 228 -4.81 13.00 10.55
N ALA A 229 -4.12 14.11 10.25
CA ALA A 229 -4.74 15.24 9.56
C ALA A 229 -5.26 14.86 8.17
N GLY A 230 -4.48 14.13 7.36
CA GLY A 230 -4.92 13.61 6.06
C GLY A 230 -6.09 12.63 6.19
N PHE A 231 -6.03 11.73 7.17
CA PHE A 231 -7.12 10.78 7.45
C PHE A 231 -8.42 11.50 7.83
N LEU A 232 -8.34 12.46 8.73
CA LEU A 232 -9.51 13.27 9.12
C LEU A 232 -10.05 14.09 7.94
N PHE A 233 -9.16 14.65 7.11
CA PHE A 233 -9.56 15.36 5.89
C PHE A 233 -10.37 14.44 4.95
N MET A 234 -9.87 13.24 4.66
CA MET A 234 -10.58 12.22 3.87
C MET A 234 -11.92 11.82 4.48
N MET A 235 -11.95 11.57 5.80
CA MET A 235 -13.13 11.08 6.51
C MET A 235 -14.21 12.14 6.67
N THR A 236 -13.86 13.42 6.73
CA THR A 236 -14.77 14.55 6.84
C THR A 236 -15.16 15.17 5.49
N ALA A 237 -14.65 14.64 4.37
CA ALA A 237 -15.07 15.08 3.06
C ALA A 237 -16.60 14.96 2.89
N PRO A 238 -17.28 15.96 2.32
CA PRO A 238 -18.75 15.95 2.23
C PRO A 238 -19.32 14.72 1.53
N GLY A 239 -18.66 14.25 0.46
CA GLY A 239 -19.05 13.02 -0.24
C GLY A 239 -18.94 11.78 0.66
N THR A 240 -17.85 11.65 1.43
CA THR A 240 -17.68 10.55 2.39
C THR A 240 -18.79 10.56 3.44
N LEU A 241 -19.11 11.71 4.02
CA LEU A 241 -20.15 11.84 5.03
C LEU A 241 -21.55 11.52 4.47
N LYS A 242 -21.85 12.03 3.27
CA LYS A 242 -23.13 11.78 2.58
C LYS A 242 -23.35 10.30 2.31
N ASN A 243 -22.33 9.61 1.80
CA ASN A 243 -22.43 8.17 1.50
C ASN A 243 -22.54 7.32 2.76
N LYS A 244 -21.87 7.68 3.85
CA LYS A 244 -22.01 7.00 5.14
C LYS A 244 -23.43 7.10 5.71
N VAL A 245 -24.05 8.26 5.62
CA VAL A 245 -25.44 8.44 6.09
C VAL A 245 -26.43 7.66 5.24
N ALA A 246 -26.17 7.52 3.93
CA ALA A 246 -27.05 6.77 3.02
C ALA A 246 -26.97 5.24 3.22
N THR A 247 -25.86 4.70 3.76
CA THR A 247 -25.61 3.25 3.80
C THR A 247 -25.75 2.59 5.16
N SER A 248 -25.91 3.35 6.27
CA SER A 248 -25.87 2.71 7.58
C SER A 248 -26.68 3.43 8.67
N GLY A 249 -27.73 2.78 9.10
CA GLY A 249 -28.10 2.82 10.51
C GLY A 249 -27.04 2.04 11.33
N LEU A 250 -27.02 2.23 12.67
CA LEU A 250 -26.06 1.57 13.58
C LEU A 250 -26.00 0.05 13.39
N HIS A 251 -27.12 -0.60 13.02
CA HIS A 251 -27.20 -2.02 12.69
C HIS A 251 -26.33 -2.41 11.46
N GLY A 252 -26.31 -1.60 10.41
CA GLY A 252 -25.50 -1.90 9.22
C GLY A 252 -24.00 -1.91 9.49
N TYR A 253 -23.49 -1.12 10.44
CA TYR A 253 -22.07 -1.18 10.85
C TYR A 253 -21.76 -2.46 11.62
N VAL A 254 -22.66 -2.87 12.53
CA VAL A 254 -22.51 -4.10 13.30
C VAL A 254 -22.56 -5.32 12.38
N ASP A 255 -23.53 -5.36 11.46
CA ASP A 255 -23.68 -6.46 10.49
C ASP A 255 -22.48 -6.56 9.54
N ASN A 256 -22.01 -5.43 9.02
CA ASN A 256 -20.79 -5.39 8.19
C ASN A 256 -19.54 -5.80 8.98
N PHE A 257 -19.43 -5.43 10.26
CA PHE A 257 -18.35 -5.86 11.13
C PHE A 257 -18.41 -7.37 11.39
N ILE A 258 -19.58 -7.91 11.70
CA ILE A 258 -19.77 -9.35 11.92
C ILE A 258 -19.44 -10.12 10.65
N ASN A 259 -19.98 -9.73 9.50
CA ASN A 259 -19.71 -10.38 8.21
C ASN A 259 -18.20 -10.30 7.84
N ALA A 260 -17.54 -9.18 8.11
CA ALA A 260 -16.10 -9.07 7.93
C ALA A 260 -15.33 -9.99 8.90
N MET A 261 -15.75 -10.08 10.15
CA MET A 261 -15.14 -10.98 11.14
C MET A 261 -15.31 -12.44 10.76
N ASP A 262 -16.48 -12.87 10.29
CA ASP A 262 -16.71 -14.24 9.82
C ASP A 262 -15.79 -14.59 8.64
N LEU A 263 -15.67 -13.69 7.67
CA LEU A 263 -14.73 -13.85 6.55
C LEU A 263 -13.27 -13.95 7.02
N TYR A 264 -12.88 -13.16 8.01
CA TYR A 264 -11.53 -13.21 8.58
C TYR A 264 -11.30 -14.46 9.43
N VAL A 265 -12.30 -14.95 10.16
CA VAL A 265 -12.18 -16.16 10.98
C VAL A 265 -11.97 -17.39 10.11
N GLU A 266 -12.70 -17.53 8.99
CA GLU A 266 -12.47 -18.61 8.02
C GLU A 266 -11.03 -18.63 7.47
N HIS A 267 -10.41 -17.44 7.30
CA HIS A 267 -9.05 -17.31 6.79
C HIS A 267 -8.00 -17.24 7.90
N LEU A 268 -8.38 -17.02 9.15
CA LEU A 268 -7.47 -16.83 10.28
C LEU A 268 -6.60 -18.06 10.53
N LEU A 269 -7.17 -19.26 10.44
CA LEU A 269 -6.44 -20.53 10.58
C LEU A 269 -5.38 -20.68 9.51
N ILE A 270 -5.68 -20.28 8.28
CA ILE A 270 -4.74 -20.33 7.15
C ILE A 270 -3.65 -19.27 7.34
N LEU A 271 -4.02 -18.06 7.76
CA LEU A 271 -3.09 -16.98 8.07
C LEU A 271 -2.17 -17.34 9.24
N LEU A 272 -2.69 -18.00 10.28
CA LEU A 272 -1.88 -18.52 11.42
C LEU A 272 -0.91 -19.60 10.97
N LEU A 273 -1.34 -20.55 10.12
CA LEU A 273 -0.46 -21.56 9.54
C LEU A 273 0.67 -20.93 8.73
N ILE A 274 0.36 -19.93 7.92
CA ILE A 274 1.35 -19.18 7.13
C ILE A 274 2.31 -18.44 8.06
N LEU A 275 1.81 -17.78 9.09
CA LEU A 275 2.64 -17.08 10.07
C LEU A 275 3.58 -18.06 10.79
N ILE A 276 3.09 -19.24 11.19
CA ILE A 276 3.89 -20.31 11.78
C ILE A 276 4.98 -20.77 10.81
N VAL A 277 4.63 -21.03 9.54
CA VAL A 277 5.60 -21.42 8.50
C VAL A 277 6.65 -20.34 8.28
N LEU A 278 6.25 -19.07 8.22
CA LEU A 278 7.18 -17.95 8.07
C LEU A 278 8.09 -17.79 9.29
N ILE A 279 7.57 -17.97 10.52
CA ILE A 279 8.37 -17.96 11.75
C ILE A 279 9.36 -19.13 11.75
N VAL A 280 8.90 -20.34 11.47
CA VAL A 280 9.76 -21.52 11.38
C VAL A 280 10.85 -21.34 10.31
N CYS A 281 10.50 -20.87 9.12
CA CYS A 281 11.48 -20.54 8.08
C CYS A 281 12.46 -19.43 8.50
N SER A 282 12.01 -18.44 9.27
CA SER A 282 12.88 -17.36 9.77
C SER A 282 13.86 -17.82 10.87
N VAL A 283 13.52 -18.89 11.59
CA VAL A 283 14.36 -19.46 12.64
C VAL A 283 15.35 -20.49 12.07
N ILE A 284 14.94 -21.27 11.05
CA ILE A 284 15.76 -22.33 10.46
C ILE A 284 16.68 -21.80 9.35
N LEU A 285 16.33 -20.72 8.64
CA LEU A 285 17.11 -20.06 7.58
C LEU A 285 17.83 -18.81 8.07
#